data_49a2f6d87d063dd144eebd17f7d6761f
#
_entry.id   49a2f6d87d063dd144eebd17f7d6761f
#
_cell.length_a   1.000
_cell.length_b   1.000
_cell.length_c   1.000
_cell.angle_alpha   90.00
_cell.angle_beta   90.00
_cell.angle_gamma   90.00
#
_symmetry.space_group_name_H-M   'P 1'
#
loop_
_entity.id
_entity.type
_entity.pdbx_description
1 polymer ?
#
loop_
_entity_poly.entity_id
_entity_poly.type
_entity_poly.pdbx_seq_one_letter_code
_entity_poly.pdbx_strand_id
1 'polypeptide(L)'
;GVTAEYLVNAEEIQIKVAQGAKPGEGGQLPGFKVNDVIAKTRHSIPGISLISPPPHHDIYSIEDLAQLIFDLKNVNPSAEISVKLVSESGVGTIAAGVAKAKADRIVISGAEGGTGASPASSIRYAGISPELGLSETQQTLVLNGLRGQVVLQADGQLKTGRDIILMALMGAEEYGFATSALIVLGCVMMRKCHQNTCPVGVATQNEELRKRFHGRSEYLVNFFTFLAQEVREHLAEMGFTRMDDIIGRTDLIERKSVANDPNPKHALIDFTKLLARIDNNAAIRHVIDQDHGVSTVKDVTLIDAAQEAIEHEKEISLEYTIANTDRAIGAMLSGVIAKKYGAKGLPEHTLNVKFKGSAGQSFGAFLVPGVNFKLEGEANDYLGKGLSGGRISVLPPIRSNFEAEKNTIAGNTLLYGATSGEVYINGRVGERFAVRNSGAVAVVEGVGDHCCEYMTGGRVVVLGQTGRNFAAGMSGGVAYVWNKDGNFDYFCNMEMVELSLIEEASYRKELHEL
;
A
#
# COMPACT_ATOMS: atom_id res chain seq x y z
N GLY A 1 -3.81 -8.84 4.49
CA GLY A 1 -3.15 -8.95 3.19
C GLY A 1 -3.97 -8.36 2.07
N VAL A 2 -3.34 -8.17 0.95
CA VAL A 2 -3.96 -7.69 -0.29
C VAL A 2 -3.85 -8.83 -1.31
N THR A 3 -4.98 -9.28 -1.85
CA THR A 3 -5.04 -10.40 -2.81
C THR A 3 -5.01 -9.91 -4.26
N ALA A 4 -4.65 -10.79 -5.20
CA ALA A 4 -4.74 -10.48 -6.63
C ALA A 4 -6.16 -10.08 -7.03
N GLU A 5 -7.19 -10.80 -6.54
CA GLU A 5 -8.60 -10.47 -6.79
C GLU A 5 -8.96 -9.04 -6.33
N TYR A 6 -8.50 -8.63 -5.15
CA TYR A 6 -8.72 -7.27 -4.65
C TYR A 6 -8.11 -6.22 -5.58
N LEU A 7 -6.88 -6.46 -6.06
CA LEU A 7 -6.15 -5.52 -6.91
C LEU A 7 -6.75 -5.37 -8.31
N VAL A 8 -7.20 -6.47 -8.94
CA VAL A 8 -7.72 -6.41 -10.32
C VAL A 8 -9.10 -5.76 -10.44
N ASN A 9 -9.81 -5.58 -9.33
CA ASN A 9 -11.10 -4.91 -9.29
C ASN A 9 -11.00 -3.40 -9.00
N ALA A 10 -9.80 -2.88 -8.76
CA ALA A 10 -9.59 -1.47 -8.49
C ALA A 10 -9.44 -0.65 -9.79
N GLU A 11 -10.03 0.54 -9.83
CA GLU A 11 -9.75 1.56 -10.85
C GLU A 11 -8.53 2.40 -10.44
N GLU A 12 -8.36 2.60 -9.13
CA GLU A 12 -7.19 3.26 -8.54
C GLU A 12 -6.71 2.46 -7.33
N ILE A 13 -5.38 2.31 -7.20
CA ILE A 13 -4.72 1.68 -6.05
C ILE A 13 -3.88 2.75 -5.35
N GLN A 14 -4.20 3.02 -4.09
CA GLN A 14 -3.49 4.04 -3.32
C GLN A 14 -2.48 3.44 -2.35
N ILE A 15 -1.21 3.81 -2.52
CA ILE A 15 -0.14 3.55 -1.55
C ILE A 15 -0.19 4.67 -0.51
N LYS A 16 -0.64 4.34 0.69
CA LYS A 16 -0.75 5.32 1.78
C LYS A 16 0.50 5.27 2.66
N VAL A 17 1.40 6.23 2.47
CA VAL A 17 2.61 6.35 3.29
C VAL A 17 2.29 6.91 4.67
N ALA A 18 1.49 7.98 4.71
CA ALA A 18 1.08 8.63 5.96
C ALA A 18 -0.28 9.33 5.79
N GLN A 19 -0.77 9.99 6.84
CA GLN A 19 -2.01 10.79 6.80
C GLN A 19 -1.83 12.09 7.57
N GLY A 20 -2.40 13.17 7.06
CA GLY A 20 -2.15 14.54 7.53
C GLY A 20 -2.51 14.81 8.98
N ALA A 21 -3.50 14.12 9.53
CA ALA A 21 -3.91 14.30 10.92
C ALA A 21 -2.92 13.71 11.95
N LYS A 22 -2.06 12.79 11.54
CA LYS A 22 -1.09 12.12 12.43
C LYS A 22 0.15 11.66 11.67
N PRO A 23 0.93 12.58 11.11
CA PRO A 23 2.17 12.23 10.44
C PRO A 23 3.09 11.47 11.40
N GLY A 24 3.71 10.39 10.90
CA GLY A 24 4.66 9.58 11.67
C GLY A 24 4.07 8.60 12.70
N GLU A 25 2.77 8.62 13.00
CA GLU A 25 2.17 7.72 14.01
C GLU A 25 1.74 6.34 13.46
N GLY A 26 1.65 6.19 12.13
CA GLY A 26 1.14 4.98 11.51
C GLY A 26 -0.37 4.77 11.65
N GLY A 27 -0.83 3.57 11.31
CA GLY A 27 -2.23 3.16 11.40
C GLY A 27 -2.51 2.27 12.60
N GLN A 28 -3.66 2.44 13.23
CA GLN A 28 -4.13 1.55 14.29
C GLN A 28 -5.66 1.38 14.19
N LEU A 29 -6.12 0.14 14.33
CA LEU A 29 -7.51 -0.18 14.59
C LEU A 29 -7.59 -0.97 15.92
N PRO A 30 -8.21 -0.40 16.97
CA PRO A 30 -8.29 -1.07 18.27
C PRO A 30 -9.03 -2.41 18.18
N GLY A 31 -8.61 -3.42 18.94
CA GLY A 31 -9.15 -4.78 18.90
C GLY A 31 -10.66 -4.84 19.12
N PHE A 32 -11.23 -4.03 20.01
CA PHE A 32 -12.68 -3.97 20.25
C PHE A 32 -13.52 -3.48 19.04
N LYS A 33 -12.86 -2.94 17.99
CA LYS A 33 -13.49 -2.62 16.70
C LYS A 33 -13.32 -3.73 15.66
N VAL A 34 -12.43 -4.68 15.90
CA VAL A 34 -12.15 -5.79 14.99
C VAL A 34 -13.14 -6.91 15.27
N ASN A 35 -14.32 -6.81 14.68
CA ASN A 35 -15.33 -7.87 14.68
C ASN A 35 -15.02 -8.93 13.60
N ASP A 36 -15.83 -10.00 13.52
CA ASP A 36 -15.63 -11.10 12.56
C ASP A 36 -15.56 -10.62 11.10
N VAL A 37 -16.39 -9.64 10.72
CA VAL A 37 -16.41 -9.08 9.36
C VAL A 37 -15.10 -8.36 9.06
N ILE A 38 -14.64 -7.51 9.97
CA ILE A 38 -13.39 -6.78 9.81
C ILE A 38 -12.20 -7.73 9.83
N ALA A 39 -12.19 -8.70 10.77
CA ALA A 39 -11.13 -9.70 10.86
C ALA A 39 -11.01 -10.49 9.55
N LYS A 40 -12.13 -10.99 9.02
CA LYS A 40 -12.17 -11.70 7.74
C LYS A 40 -11.63 -10.83 6.58
N THR A 41 -12.11 -9.58 6.48
CA THR A 41 -11.69 -8.64 5.43
C THR A 41 -10.20 -8.29 5.51
N ARG A 42 -9.65 -8.23 6.72
CA ARG A 42 -8.25 -7.86 6.98
C ARG A 42 -7.31 -9.04 7.11
N HIS A 43 -7.80 -10.28 6.94
CA HIS A 43 -7.04 -11.51 7.17
C HIS A 43 -6.37 -11.51 8.55
N SER A 44 -7.17 -11.30 9.60
CA SER A 44 -6.73 -11.18 11.00
C SER A 44 -7.68 -11.94 11.93
N ILE A 45 -7.44 -11.81 13.23
CA ILE A 45 -8.20 -12.48 14.29
C ILE A 45 -9.14 -11.47 14.95
N PRO A 46 -10.43 -11.81 15.19
CA PRO A 46 -11.34 -10.93 15.92
C PRO A 46 -10.81 -10.56 17.31
N GLY A 47 -11.01 -9.30 17.71
CA GLY A 47 -10.58 -8.81 19.02
C GLY A 47 -9.11 -8.40 19.12
N ILE A 48 -8.27 -8.70 18.12
CA ILE A 48 -6.87 -8.30 18.10
C ILE A 48 -6.72 -6.93 17.41
N SER A 49 -5.95 -6.03 18.01
CA SER A 49 -5.66 -4.72 17.43
C SER A 49 -4.84 -4.85 16.16
N LEU A 50 -5.24 -4.14 15.10
CA LEU A 50 -4.49 -4.06 13.86
C LEU A 50 -3.55 -2.85 13.91
N ILE A 51 -2.26 -3.10 13.78
CA ILE A 51 -1.21 -2.09 13.81
C ILE A 51 -0.55 -2.03 12.44
N SER A 52 -0.37 -0.81 11.93
CA SER A 52 0.41 -0.53 10.72
C SER A 52 1.48 0.50 11.10
N PRO A 53 2.69 0.05 11.49
CA PRO A 53 3.74 0.98 11.84
C PRO A 53 4.16 1.83 10.64
N PRO A 54 4.59 3.07 10.83
CA PRO A 54 5.34 3.82 9.85
C PRO A 54 6.84 3.49 10.05
N PRO A 55 7.63 3.27 9.01
CA PRO A 55 7.26 3.08 7.60
C PRO A 55 6.67 1.69 7.31
N HIS A 56 6.21 1.48 6.09
CA HIS A 56 5.90 0.13 5.59
C HIS A 56 7.16 -0.73 5.55
N HIS A 57 7.06 -2.02 5.92
CA HIS A 57 8.22 -2.90 6.01
C HIS A 57 8.79 -3.38 4.65
N ASP A 58 8.18 -2.96 3.57
CA ASP A 58 8.63 -3.20 2.19
C ASP A 58 9.05 -1.91 1.45
N ILE A 59 9.07 -0.76 2.13
CA ILE A 59 9.43 0.54 1.53
C ILE A 59 10.42 1.24 2.45
N TYR A 60 11.69 1.25 2.07
CA TYR A 60 12.79 1.91 2.78
C TYR A 60 13.48 2.98 1.94
N SER A 61 13.22 2.98 0.63
CA SER A 61 13.78 3.94 -0.33
C SER A 61 12.78 4.25 -1.42
N ILE A 62 13.10 5.22 -2.27
CA ILE A 62 12.29 5.55 -3.45
C ILE A 62 12.30 4.42 -4.47
N GLU A 63 13.37 3.63 -4.51
CA GLU A 63 13.51 2.47 -5.39
C GLU A 63 12.56 1.34 -4.98
N ASP A 64 12.38 1.12 -3.67
CA ASP A 64 11.39 0.16 -3.15
C ASP A 64 9.96 0.59 -3.50
N LEU A 65 9.67 1.90 -3.38
CA LEU A 65 8.38 2.45 -3.80
C LEU A 65 8.17 2.27 -5.31
N ALA A 66 9.20 2.53 -6.12
CA ALA A 66 9.15 2.32 -7.57
C ALA A 66 8.89 0.84 -7.92
N GLN A 67 9.49 -0.09 -7.17
CA GLN A 67 9.23 -1.52 -7.34
C GLN A 67 7.78 -1.87 -6.97
N LEU A 68 7.24 -1.32 -5.87
CA LEU A 68 5.84 -1.57 -5.49
C LEU A 68 4.86 -1.01 -6.54
N ILE A 69 5.11 0.20 -7.05
CA ILE A 69 4.30 0.78 -8.14
C ILE A 69 4.34 -0.13 -9.38
N PHE A 70 5.53 -0.61 -9.74
CA PHE A 70 5.70 -1.54 -10.85
C PHE A 70 4.95 -2.87 -10.63
N ASP A 71 5.02 -3.45 -9.43
CA ASP A 71 4.29 -4.67 -9.06
C ASP A 71 2.78 -4.50 -9.23
N LEU A 72 2.25 -3.37 -8.73
CA LEU A 72 0.83 -3.04 -8.81
C LEU A 72 0.36 -2.80 -10.24
N LYS A 73 1.16 -2.11 -11.06
CA LYS A 73 0.87 -1.91 -12.50
C LYS A 73 0.95 -3.22 -13.28
N ASN A 74 1.80 -4.17 -12.88
CA ASN A 74 1.82 -5.49 -13.52
C ASN A 74 0.56 -6.29 -13.19
N VAL A 75 0.15 -6.37 -11.93
CA VAL A 75 -1.05 -7.15 -11.57
C VAL A 75 -2.34 -6.52 -12.11
N ASN A 76 -2.41 -5.19 -12.22
CA ASN A 76 -3.54 -4.47 -12.82
C ASN A 76 -3.06 -3.30 -13.69
N PRO A 77 -2.73 -3.54 -14.97
CA PRO A 77 -2.23 -2.49 -15.88
C PRO A 77 -3.20 -1.31 -16.08
N SER A 78 -4.50 -1.53 -15.88
CA SER A 78 -5.53 -0.50 -16.08
C SER A 78 -5.72 0.42 -14.87
N ALA A 79 -5.32 0.00 -13.68
CA ALA A 79 -5.49 0.82 -12.48
C ALA A 79 -4.47 1.97 -12.45
N GLU A 80 -4.91 3.15 -12.04
CA GLU A 80 -4.01 4.23 -11.68
C GLU A 80 -3.36 3.97 -10.31
N ILE A 81 -2.10 4.36 -10.14
CA ILE A 81 -1.39 4.21 -8.89
C ILE A 81 -1.19 5.59 -8.26
N SER A 82 -1.83 5.80 -7.12
CA SER A 82 -1.65 7.02 -6.33
C SER A 82 -0.76 6.78 -5.11
N VAL A 83 0.00 7.80 -4.73
CA VAL A 83 0.80 7.81 -3.51
C VAL A 83 0.35 8.96 -2.61
N LYS A 84 -0.10 8.61 -1.39
CA LYS A 84 -0.53 9.60 -0.41
C LYS A 84 0.61 9.99 0.51
N LEU A 85 0.97 11.27 0.44
CA LEU A 85 1.95 11.95 1.26
C LEU A 85 1.29 12.91 2.24
N VAL A 86 2.06 13.43 3.19
CA VAL A 86 1.60 14.44 4.15
C VAL A 86 2.17 15.80 3.81
N SER A 87 1.39 16.85 4.05
CA SER A 87 1.89 18.21 4.08
C SER A 87 2.86 18.36 5.25
N GLU A 88 4.15 18.40 4.94
CA GLU A 88 5.26 18.61 5.88
C GLU A 88 6.43 19.26 5.14
N SER A 89 7.39 19.79 5.86
CA SER A 89 8.59 20.37 5.26
C SER A 89 9.41 19.31 4.54
N GLY A 90 9.78 19.57 3.28
CA GLY A 90 10.51 18.61 2.43
C GLY A 90 9.62 17.71 1.57
N VAL A 91 8.30 17.79 1.70
CA VAL A 91 7.37 16.96 0.92
C VAL A 91 7.53 17.12 -0.59
N GLY A 92 7.94 18.30 -1.05
CA GLY A 92 8.23 18.53 -2.47
C GLY A 92 9.35 17.63 -3.00
N THR A 93 10.41 17.42 -2.22
CA THR A 93 11.50 16.50 -2.57
C THR A 93 11.02 15.06 -2.63
N ILE A 94 10.21 14.64 -1.65
CA ILE A 94 9.60 13.31 -1.63
C ILE A 94 8.70 13.13 -2.86
N ALA A 95 7.86 14.11 -3.17
CA ALA A 95 6.97 14.10 -4.34
C ALA A 95 7.74 14.00 -5.66
N ALA A 96 8.88 14.68 -5.79
CA ALA A 96 9.75 14.54 -6.96
C ALA A 96 10.27 13.08 -7.09
N GLY A 97 10.64 12.44 -6.00
CA GLY A 97 10.99 11.02 -5.97
C GLY A 97 9.81 10.13 -6.39
N VAL A 98 8.62 10.39 -5.87
CA VAL A 98 7.38 9.65 -6.19
C VAL A 98 7.02 9.80 -7.68
N ALA A 99 7.15 11.00 -8.25
CA ALA A 99 6.94 11.22 -9.69
C ALA A 99 7.95 10.42 -10.55
N LYS A 100 9.24 10.39 -10.14
CA LYS A 100 10.27 9.57 -10.78
C LYS A 100 10.03 8.07 -10.61
N ALA A 101 9.42 7.66 -9.51
CA ALA A 101 8.98 6.28 -9.28
C ALA A 101 7.75 5.89 -10.12
N LYS A 102 7.26 6.81 -10.96
CA LYS A 102 6.14 6.62 -11.89
C LYS A 102 4.77 6.45 -11.23
N ALA A 103 4.50 7.14 -10.12
CA ALA A 103 3.12 7.28 -9.65
C ALA A 103 2.30 8.10 -10.65
N ASP A 104 1.05 7.71 -10.89
CA ASP A 104 0.11 8.45 -11.75
C ASP A 104 -0.43 9.68 -11.01
N ARG A 105 -0.64 9.55 -9.69
CA ARG A 105 -1.19 10.61 -8.83
C ARG A 105 -0.43 10.75 -7.52
N ILE A 106 -0.29 11.98 -7.05
CA ILE A 106 0.28 12.31 -5.75
C ILE A 106 -0.77 13.04 -4.92
N VAL A 107 -1.09 12.51 -3.73
CA VAL A 107 -2.04 13.13 -2.80
C VAL A 107 -1.28 13.83 -1.70
N ILE A 108 -1.51 15.13 -1.53
CA ILE A 108 -0.96 15.93 -0.43
C ILE A 108 -2.04 16.11 0.62
N SER A 109 -1.86 15.42 1.76
CA SER A 109 -2.82 15.42 2.87
C SER A 109 -2.43 16.44 3.93
N GLY A 110 -3.29 17.41 4.17
CA GLY A 110 -3.07 18.45 5.19
C GLY A 110 -3.53 18.03 6.58
N ALA A 111 -3.26 18.90 7.57
CA ALA A 111 -3.73 18.78 8.93
C ALA A 111 -5.23 18.49 8.99
N GLU A 112 -5.67 17.76 10.03
CA GLU A 112 -7.04 17.29 10.21
C GLU A 112 -7.57 16.36 9.10
N GLY A 113 -6.73 16.01 8.10
CA GLY A 113 -7.09 15.09 7.01
C GLY A 113 -7.06 13.62 7.43
N GLY A 114 -8.16 12.91 7.13
CA GLY A 114 -8.15 11.47 6.99
C GLY A 114 -8.23 10.61 8.25
N THR A 115 -8.65 11.12 9.43
CA THR A 115 -8.79 10.22 10.60
C THR A 115 -9.97 10.51 11.51
N GLY A 116 -10.70 9.44 11.87
CA GLY A 116 -11.61 9.41 13.01
C GLY A 116 -11.03 8.67 14.23
N ALA A 117 -9.76 8.26 14.19
CA ALA A 117 -9.16 7.35 15.17
C ALA A 117 -7.92 7.92 15.89
N SER A 118 -7.60 9.20 15.71
CA SER A 118 -6.48 9.85 16.39
C SER A 118 -6.90 10.58 17.66
N PRO A 119 -5.98 10.69 18.64
CA PRO A 119 -6.16 11.58 19.78
C PRO A 119 -6.36 13.04 19.33
N ALA A 120 -7.09 13.82 20.12
CA ALA A 120 -7.32 15.23 19.81
C ALA A 120 -6.02 16.06 19.77
N SER A 121 -5.00 15.65 20.54
CA SER A 121 -3.67 16.26 20.52
C SER A 121 -2.99 16.12 19.15
N SER A 122 -2.96 14.91 18.57
CA SER A 122 -2.39 14.69 17.24
C SER A 122 -3.13 15.49 16.17
N ILE A 123 -4.47 15.43 16.16
CA ILE A 123 -5.29 16.16 15.18
C ILE A 123 -5.02 17.66 15.20
N ARG A 124 -4.80 18.24 16.39
CA ARG A 124 -4.61 19.68 16.54
C ARG A 124 -3.19 20.18 16.30
N TYR A 125 -2.18 19.34 16.53
CA TYR A 125 -0.81 19.83 16.65
C TYR A 125 0.23 19.08 15.80
N ALA A 126 -0.09 17.92 15.25
CA ALA A 126 0.90 17.12 14.54
C ALA A 126 1.03 17.51 13.04
N GLY A 127 -0.07 17.84 12.37
CA GLY A 127 -0.06 18.18 10.94
C GLY A 127 0.03 19.69 10.68
N ILE A 128 0.35 20.04 9.44
CA ILE A 128 0.33 21.44 8.94
C ILE A 128 -0.71 21.60 7.82
N SER A 129 -0.99 22.84 7.45
CA SER A 129 -1.94 23.20 6.39
C SER A 129 -1.60 22.56 5.06
N PRO A 130 -2.59 22.06 4.28
CA PRO A 130 -2.34 21.47 2.96
C PRO A 130 -1.75 22.47 1.97
N GLU A 131 -2.04 23.76 2.11
CA GLU A 131 -1.52 24.83 1.25
C GLU A 131 0.01 24.86 1.24
N LEU A 132 0.66 24.65 2.39
CA LEU A 132 2.11 24.66 2.50
C LEU A 132 2.74 23.49 1.72
N GLY A 133 2.26 22.28 1.96
CA GLY A 133 2.79 21.09 1.28
C GLY A 133 2.45 21.07 -0.21
N LEU A 134 1.26 21.50 -0.58
CA LEU A 134 0.86 21.57 -1.99
C LEU A 134 1.70 22.57 -2.77
N SER A 135 1.90 23.77 -2.23
CA SER A 135 2.74 24.80 -2.86
C SER A 135 4.19 24.32 -3.03
N GLU A 136 4.80 23.75 -1.99
CA GLU A 136 6.15 23.19 -2.06
C GLU A 136 6.23 22.09 -3.12
N THR A 137 5.23 21.19 -3.16
CA THR A 137 5.16 20.12 -4.15
C THR A 137 5.03 20.65 -5.57
N GLN A 138 4.10 21.56 -5.81
CA GLN A 138 3.89 22.18 -7.12
C GLN A 138 5.17 22.84 -7.62
N GLN A 139 5.79 23.70 -6.81
CA GLN A 139 7.02 24.40 -7.18
C GLN A 139 8.16 23.42 -7.47
N THR A 140 8.37 22.41 -6.62
CA THR A 140 9.44 21.42 -6.79
C THR A 140 9.26 20.59 -8.05
N LEU A 141 8.04 20.13 -8.33
CA LEU A 141 7.73 19.35 -9.52
C LEU A 141 7.90 20.18 -10.80
N VAL A 142 7.46 21.45 -10.81
CA VAL A 142 7.66 22.36 -11.95
C VAL A 142 9.14 22.64 -12.17
N LEU A 143 9.89 22.95 -11.10
CA LEU A 143 11.33 23.20 -11.16
C LEU A 143 12.11 22.04 -11.77
N ASN A 144 11.70 20.81 -11.48
CA ASN A 144 12.36 19.60 -11.98
C ASN A 144 11.77 19.07 -13.30
N GLY A 145 10.79 19.74 -13.91
CA GLY A 145 10.13 19.29 -15.15
C GLY A 145 9.28 18.02 -14.98
N LEU A 146 8.87 17.71 -13.77
CA LEU A 146 8.11 16.48 -13.43
C LEU A 146 6.60 16.72 -13.33
N ARG A 147 6.18 18.00 -13.17
CA ARG A 147 4.77 18.33 -12.90
C ARG A 147 3.80 17.83 -13.97
N GLY A 148 4.22 17.81 -15.21
CA GLY A 148 3.40 17.37 -16.34
C GLY A 148 3.08 15.86 -16.34
N GLN A 149 3.75 15.06 -15.53
CA GLN A 149 3.66 13.60 -15.53
C GLN A 149 2.75 13.03 -14.44
N VAL A 150 2.28 13.87 -13.50
CA VAL A 150 1.50 13.43 -12.34
C VAL A 150 0.29 14.32 -12.11
N VAL A 151 -0.83 13.74 -11.70
CA VAL A 151 -1.97 14.48 -11.16
C VAL A 151 -1.71 14.83 -9.70
N LEU A 152 -1.95 16.07 -9.28
CA LEU A 152 -1.91 16.46 -7.88
C LEU A 152 -3.31 16.48 -7.26
N GLN A 153 -3.47 15.78 -6.16
CA GLN A 153 -4.69 15.80 -5.34
C GLN A 153 -4.38 16.42 -3.97
N ALA A 154 -5.29 17.25 -3.48
CA ALA A 154 -5.21 17.79 -2.12
C ALA A 154 -6.37 17.32 -1.25
N ASP A 155 -6.09 17.00 0.02
CA ASP A 155 -7.10 16.80 1.05
C ASP A 155 -6.73 17.49 2.36
N GLY A 156 -7.71 17.65 3.24
CA GLY A 156 -7.54 18.30 4.53
C GLY A 156 -8.50 19.47 4.73
N GLN A 157 -9.67 19.19 5.32
CA GLN A 157 -10.68 20.21 5.71
C GLN A 157 -11.31 21.02 4.56
N LEU A 158 -11.33 20.50 3.33
CA LEU A 158 -12.02 21.15 2.23
C LEU A 158 -13.55 21.11 2.46
N LYS A 159 -14.24 22.25 2.37
CA LYS A 159 -15.67 22.38 2.71
C LYS A 159 -16.45 23.27 1.77
N THR A 160 -15.81 24.23 1.11
CA THR A 160 -16.44 25.28 0.29
C THR A 160 -15.84 25.31 -1.11
N GLY A 161 -16.55 25.92 -2.07
CA GLY A 161 -16.02 26.14 -3.42
C GLY A 161 -14.76 27.02 -3.39
N ARG A 162 -14.69 27.97 -2.45
CA ARG A 162 -13.50 28.79 -2.27
C ARG A 162 -12.27 27.96 -1.87
N ASP A 163 -12.42 26.93 -1.02
CA ASP A 163 -11.31 26.06 -0.65
C ASP A 163 -10.80 25.32 -1.89
N ILE A 164 -11.70 24.82 -2.74
CA ILE A 164 -11.35 24.17 -4.00
C ILE A 164 -10.56 25.10 -4.93
N ILE A 165 -11.05 26.34 -5.14
CA ILE A 165 -10.38 27.34 -5.99
C ILE A 165 -8.99 27.65 -5.45
N LEU A 166 -8.81 27.82 -4.14
CA LEU A 166 -7.48 28.06 -3.57
C LEU A 166 -6.54 26.87 -3.81
N MET A 167 -6.99 25.64 -3.61
CA MET A 167 -6.17 24.45 -3.89
C MET A 167 -5.82 24.35 -5.38
N ALA A 168 -6.77 24.68 -6.28
CA ALA A 168 -6.52 24.71 -7.71
C ALA A 168 -5.44 25.75 -8.08
N LEU A 169 -5.57 26.98 -7.59
CA LEU A 169 -4.58 28.03 -7.82
C LEU A 169 -3.19 27.65 -7.30
N MET A 170 -3.11 26.80 -6.27
CA MET A 170 -1.86 26.27 -5.71
C MET A 170 -1.37 24.99 -6.38
N GLY A 171 -2.10 24.44 -7.35
CA GLY A 171 -1.66 23.33 -8.20
C GLY A 171 -2.43 22.03 -8.09
N ALA A 172 -3.46 21.91 -7.24
CA ALA A 172 -4.28 20.70 -7.18
C ALA A 172 -5.25 20.60 -8.35
N GLU A 173 -5.40 19.42 -8.90
CA GLU A 173 -6.33 19.06 -9.98
C GLU A 173 -7.50 18.24 -9.45
N GLU A 174 -7.33 17.60 -8.28
CA GLU A 174 -8.33 16.79 -7.62
C GLU A 174 -8.43 17.12 -6.13
N TYR A 175 -9.59 16.85 -5.53
CA TYR A 175 -9.94 17.31 -4.20
C TYR A 175 -10.56 16.19 -3.38
N GLY A 176 -9.98 15.89 -2.21
CA GLY A 176 -10.46 14.85 -1.30
C GLY A 176 -11.33 15.42 -0.17
N PHE A 177 -12.52 14.83 0.03
CA PHE A 177 -13.48 15.23 1.03
C PHE A 177 -13.77 14.10 2.02
N ALA A 178 -13.62 14.35 3.31
CA ALA A 178 -14.01 13.42 4.35
C ALA A 178 -14.90 14.09 5.40
N THR A 179 -14.40 15.12 6.08
CA THR A 179 -15.09 15.78 7.19
C THR A 179 -16.40 16.44 6.77
N SER A 180 -16.41 17.18 5.65
CA SER A 180 -17.61 17.81 5.10
C SER A 180 -18.69 16.79 4.76
N ALA A 181 -18.32 15.69 4.09
CA ALA A 181 -19.23 14.60 3.78
C ALA A 181 -19.82 13.95 5.04
N LEU A 182 -18.99 13.72 6.07
CA LEU A 182 -19.47 13.19 7.36
C LEU A 182 -20.44 14.15 8.07
N ILE A 183 -20.18 15.46 8.05
CA ILE A 183 -21.06 16.48 8.65
C ILE A 183 -22.42 16.46 7.94
N VAL A 184 -22.44 16.42 6.62
CA VAL A 184 -23.68 16.33 5.81
C VAL A 184 -24.48 15.08 6.16
N LEU A 185 -23.81 13.98 6.51
CA LEU A 185 -24.44 12.73 6.96
C LEU A 185 -24.82 12.73 8.45
N GLY A 186 -24.69 13.85 9.15
CA GLY A 186 -25.12 14.02 10.54
C GLY A 186 -24.02 13.83 11.60
N CYS A 187 -22.73 13.84 11.21
CA CYS A 187 -21.63 13.81 12.18
C CYS A 187 -21.61 15.09 13.02
N VAL A 188 -21.60 14.94 14.34
CA VAL A 188 -21.57 16.05 15.31
C VAL A 188 -20.15 16.42 15.77
N MET A 189 -19.12 15.93 15.09
CA MET A 189 -17.71 16.26 15.31
C MET A 189 -17.19 16.04 16.74
N MET A 190 -17.73 15.06 17.46
CA MET A 190 -17.30 14.73 18.83
C MET A 190 -15.85 14.25 18.95
N ARG A 191 -15.25 13.80 17.84
CA ARG A 191 -13.88 13.25 17.81
C ARG A 191 -13.64 12.06 18.76
N LYS A 192 -14.70 11.25 19.05
CA LYS A 192 -14.65 10.02 19.86
C LYS A 192 -14.76 8.74 19.02
N CYS A 193 -14.50 8.84 17.73
CA CYS A 193 -14.64 7.71 16.78
C CYS A 193 -13.75 6.50 17.15
N HIS A 194 -12.57 6.76 17.73
CA HIS A 194 -11.66 5.71 18.20
C HIS A 194 -12.22 4.88 19.36
N GLN A 195 -13.18 5.41 20.12
CA GLN A 195 -13.78 4.74 21.30
C GLN A 195 -14.98 3.84 20.96
N ASN A 196 -15.40 3.75 19.69
CA ASN A 196 -16.60 3.01 19.27
C ASN A 196 -17.93 3.50 19.89
N THR A 197 -17.98 4.74 20.36
CA THR A 197 -19.10 5.36 21.09
C THR A 197 -19.77 6.48 20.32
N CYS A 198 -19.76 6.45 18.99
CA CYS A 198 -20.34 7.48 18.16
C CYS A 198 -21.85 7.64 18.44
N PRO A 199 -22.33 8.77 18.98
CA PRO A 199 -23.72 8.91 19.41
C PRO A 199 -24.71 8.98 18.25
N VAL A 200 -24.24 9.34 17.05
CA VAL A 200 -25.04 9.45 15.84
C VAL A 200 -24.88 8.24 14.90
N GLY A 201 -24.14 7.21 15.30
CA GLY A 201 -24.05 5.95 14.60
C GLY A 201 -23.16 5.91 13.35
N VAL A 202 -22.58 7.03 12.90
CA VAL A 202 -21.85 7.12 11.62
C VAL A 202 -20.48 6.43 11.66
N ALA A 203 -19.84 6.33 12.83
CA ALA A 203 -18.49 5.82 12.98
C ALA A 203 -18.33 4.84 14.17
N THR A 204 -19.22 3.86 14.25
CA THR A 204 -19.22 2.84 15.31
C THR A 204 -19.56 1.46 14.74
N GLN A 205 -19.09 0.40 15.41
CA GLN A 205 -19.48 -0.99 15.15
C GLN A 205 -20.57 -1.47 16.12
N ASN A 206 -20.93 -0.65 17.13
CA ASN A 206 -22.00 -0.98 18.05
C ASN A 206 -23.36 -0.94 17.32
N GLU A 207 -24.07 -2.06 17.31
CA GLU A 207 -25.33 -2.24 16.56
C GLU A 207 -26.43 -1.28 16.99
N GLU A 208 -26.57 -1.02 18.31
CA GLU A 208 -27.58 -0.11 18.85
C GLU A 208 -27.29 1.35 18.50
N LEU A 209 -26.01 1.74 18.49
CA LEU A 209 -25.63 3.09 18.07
C LEU A 209 -25.77 3.27 16.55
N ARG A 210 -25.50 2.23 15.74
CA ARG A 210 -25.68 2.27 14.28
C ARG A 210 -27.13 2.52 13.87
N LYS A 211 -28.12 2.07 14.63
CA LYS A 211 -29.55 2.34 14.39
C LYS A 211 -29.91 3.84 14.43
N ARG A 212 -29.06 4.66 15.04
CA ARG A 212 -29.21 6.12 15.13
C ARG A 212 -28.72 6.86 13.90
N PHE A 213 -28.14 6.17 12.93
CA PHE A 213 -27.66 6.80 11.71
C PHE A 213 -28.81 7.14 10.77
N HIS A 214 -28.96 8.43 10.45
CA HIS A 214 -30.02 8.95 9.59
C HIS A 214 -29.50 9.60 8.30
N GLY A 215 -28.21 9.45 7.97
CA GLY A 215 -27.62 9.97 6.75
C GLY A 215 -28.23 9.29 5.50
N ARG A 216 -28.35 10.06 4.43
CA ARG A 216 -28.85 9.58 3.13
C ARG A 216 -27.89 10.00 2.03
N SER A 217 -27.81 9.18 0.99
CA SER A 217 -26.98 9.45 -0.21
C SER A 217 -27.36 10.77 -0.89
N GLU A 218 -28.67 11.08 -0.94
CA GLU A 218 -29.18 12.29 -1.57
C GLU A 218 -28.63 13.58 -0.91
N TYR A 219 -28.33 13.55 0.38
CA TYR A 219 -27.73 14.70 1.05
C TYR A 219 -26.32 14.99 0.51
N LEU A 220 -25.54 13.94 0.25
CA LEU A 220 -24.22 14.08 -0.38
C LEU A 220 -24.30 14.56 -1.82
N VAL A 221 -25.21 13.96 -2.62
CA VAL A 221 -25.43 14.39 -4.01
C VAL A 221 -25.76 15.87 -4.06
N ASN A 222 -26.70 16.34 -3.24
CA ASN A 222 -27.08 17.75 -3.18
C ASN A 222 -25.92 18.63 -2.72
N PHE A 223 -25.19 18.23 -1.69
CA PHE A 223 -24.04 18.97 -1.18
C PHE A 223 -22.98 19.17 -2.27
N PHE A 224 -22.56 18.11 -2.94
CA PHE A 224 -21.55 18.20 -3.99
C PHE A 224 -22.05 18.94 -5.23
N THR A 225 -23.34 18.86 -5.55
CA THR A 225 -23.95 19.67 -6.63
C THR A 225 -23.87 21.16 -6.29
N PHE A 226 -24.23 21.57 -5.08
CA PHE A 226 -24.12 22.96 -4.64
C PHE A 226 -22.66 23.43 -4.54
N LEU A 227 -21.76 22.57 -4.06
CA LEU A 227 -20.34 22.84 -4.02
C LEU A 227 -19.74 23.09 -5.41
N ALA A 228 -20.11 22.27 -6.38
CA ALA A 228 -19.71 22.45 -7.78
C ALA A 228 -20.28 23.75 -8.37
N GLN A 229 -21.50 24.13 -8.00
CA GLN A 229 -22.10 25.39 -8.43
C GLN A 229 -21.35 26.60 -7.82
N GLU A 230 -20.99 26.55 -6.54
CA GLU A 230 -20.15 27.60 -5.90
C GLU A 230 -18.79 27.74 -6.61
N VAL A 231 -18.15 26.62 -6.98
CA VAL A 231 -16.91 26.65 -7.78
C VAL A 231 -17.13 27.34 -9.13
N ARG A 232 -18.23 27.05 -9.83
CA ARG A 232 -18.57 27.69 -11.10
C ARG A 232 -18.77 29.20 -10.96
N GLU A 233 -19.40 29.64 -9.88
CA GLU A 233 -19.61 31.07 -9.58
C GLU A 233 -18.28 31.78 -9.38
N HIS A 234 -17.37 31.21 -8.57
CA HIS A 234 -16.04 31.76 -8.40
C HIS A 234 -15.22 31.80 -9.70
N LEU A 235 -15.27 30.76 -10.53
CA LEU A 235 -14.62 30.78 -11.84
C LEU A 235 -15.16 31.91 -12.72
N ALA A 236 -16.48 32.10 -12.76
CA ALA A 236 -17.12 33.16 -13.52
C ALA A 236 -16.74 34.56 -13.03
N GLU A 237 -16.69 34.76 -11.70
CA GLU A 237 -16.23 36.03 -11.08
C GLU A 237 -14.76 36.35 -11.47
N MET A 238 -13.91 35.32 -11.58
CA MET A 238 -12.51 35.48 -12.03
C MET A 238 -12.36 35.58 -13.55
N GLY A 239 -13.43 35.37 -14.32
CA GLY A 239 -13.41 35.42 -15.79
C GLY A 239 -12.93 34.13 -16.47
N PHE A 240 -12.95 32.98 -15.77
CA PHE A 240 -12.55 31.67 -16.31
C PHE A 240 -13.74 30.77 -16.55
N THR A 241 -13.61 29.85 -17.52
CA THR A 241 -14.65 28.86 -17.88
C THR A 241 -14.25 27.42 -17.56
N ARG A 242 -12.98 27.18 -17.27
CA ARG A 242 -12.43 25.84 -17.03
C ARG A 242 -11.52 25.84 -15.80
N MET A 243 -11.59 24.77 -15.01
CA MET A 243 -10.69 24.57 -13.88
C MET A 243 -9.21 24.49 -14.32
N ASP A 244 -8.94 23.86 -15.46
CA ASP A 244 -7.60 23.72 -16.03
C ASP A 244 -6.86 25.07 -16.21
N ASP A 245 -7.62 26.15 -16.45
CA ASP A 245 -7.06 27.47 -16.74
C ASP A 245 -6.51 28.17 -15.48
N ILE A 246 -6.90 27.70 -14.30
CA ILE A 246 -6.48 28.28 -13.00
C ILE A 246 -5.48 27.41 -12.25
N ILE A 247 -5.21 26.16 -12.68
CA ILE A 247 -4.29 25.27 -11.98
C ILE A 247 -2.88 25.91 -11.91
N GLY A 248 -2.35 26.03 -10.68
CA GLY A 248 -1.01 26.58 -10.44
C GLY A 248 -0.86 28.10 -10.66
N ARG A 249 -1.98 28.82 -10.81
CA ARG A 249 -2.02 30.26 -11.07
C ARG A 249 -2.01 31.07 -9.76
N THR A 250 -0.96 30.91 -8.96
CA THR A 250 -0.79 31.66 -7.71
C THR A 250 -0.71 33.19 -7.90
N ASP A 251 -0.44 33.65 -9.11
CA ASP A 251 -0.50 35.06 -9.51
C ASP A 251 -1.91 35.68 -9.39
N LEU A 252 -2.96 34.85 -9.29
CA LEU A 252 -4.34 35.29 -9.08
C LEU A 252 -4.71 35.41 -7.60
N ILE A 253 -3.79 35.13 -6.69
CA ILE A 253 -4.02 35.21 -5.25
C ILE A 253 -3.44 36.52 -4.72
N GLU A 254 -4.31 37.37 -4.18
CA GLU A 254 -3.93 38.58 -3.49
C GLU A 254 -4.08 38.49 -1.99
N ARG A 255 -3.12 39.06 -1.27
CA ARG A 255 -3.22 39.17 0.18
C ARG A 255 -4.24 40.25 0.53
N LYS A 256 -5.21 39.92 1.39
CA LYS A 256 -6.13 40.93 1.96
C LYS A 256 -5.34 42.00 2.75
N SER A 257 -5.76 43.25 2.64
CA SER A 257 -5.24 44.32 3.51
C SER A 257 -5.45 43.94 4.99
N VAL A 258 -4.39 44.06 5.77
CA VAL A 258 -4.37 43.83 7.21
C VAL A 258 -4.40 45.10 8.04
N ALA A 259 -4.63 46.26 7.39
CA ALA A 259 -4.60 47.56 8.08
C ALA A 259 -5.58 47.70 9.24
N ASN A 260 -6.72 47.00 9.15
CA ASN A 260 -7.77 46.96 10.19
C ASN A 260 -7.90 45.58 10.83
N ASP A 261 -6.92 44.69 10.71
CA ASP A 261 -6.95 43.36 11.30
C ASP A 261 -6.73 43.48 12.83
N PRO A 262 -7.63 42.94 13.67
CA PRO A 262 -7.46 43.00 15.12
C PRO A 262 -6.26 42.18 15.63
N ASN A 263 -5.73 41.27 14.82
CA ASN A 263 -4.55 40.48 15.17
C ASN A 263 -3.30 41.02 14.44
N PRO A 264 -2.40 41.74 15.13
CA PRO A 264 -1.21 42.32 14.53
C PRO A 264 -0.24 41.27 13.98
N LYS A 265 -0.33 40.01 14.43
CA LYS A 265 0.51 38.92 13.92
C LYS A 265 0.21 38.58 12.45
N HIS A 266 -1.01 38.83 11.99
CA HIS A 266 -1.33 38.59 10.57
C HIS A 266 -0.51 39.47 9.63
N ALA A 267 -0.11 40.66 10.08
CA ALA A 267 0.76 41.53 9.30
C ALA A 267 2.17 40.97 9.07
N LEU A 268 2.62 40.11 9.96
CA LEU A 268 3.96 39.50 9.92
C LEU A 268 4.06 38.26 9.00
N ILE A 269 2.94 37.75 8.48
CA ILE A 269 2.94 36.56 7.62
C ILE A 269 3.44 36.97 6.23
N ASP A 270 4.51 36.34 5.79
CA ASP A 270 5.07 36.51 4.45
C ASP A 270 4.61 35.34 3.54
N PHE A 271 3.85 35.67 2.50
CA PHE A 271 3.36 34.72 1.51
C PHE A 271 4.24 34.61 0.27
N THR A 272 5.34 35.35 0.19
CA THR A 272 6.17 35.46 -1.03
C THR A 272 6.64 34.09 -1.51
N LYS A 273 7.14 33.25 -0.60
CA LYS A 273 7.61 31.90 -0.95
C LYS A 273 6.45 30.94 -1.24
N LEU A 274 5.34 31.06 -0.50
CA LEU A 274 4.16 30.21 -0.68
C LEU A 274 3.51 30.44 -2.06
N LEU A 275 3.47 31.67 -2.53
CA LEU A 275 2.84 32.04 -3.79
C LEU A 275 3.85 32.19 -4.96
N ALA A 276 5.11 31.82 -4.74
CA ALA A 276 6.12 31.90 -5.79
C ALA A 276 5.77 31.02 -6.99
N ARG A 277 5.95 31.57 -8.19
CA ARG A 277 5.86 30.81 -9.44
C ARG A 277 7.25 30.47 -9.96
N ILE A 278 7.38 29.28 -10.50
CA ILE A 278 8.58 28.87 -11.24
C ILE A 278 8.36 29.17 -12.71
N ASP A 279 9.15 30.11 -13.24
CA ASP A 279 9.08 30.51 -14.65
C ASP A 279 10.20 29.83 -15.45
N ASN A 280 9.89 28.60 -15.91
CA ASN A 280 10.84 27.77 -16.68
C ASN A 280 10.19 27.11 -17.92
N ASN A 281 9.04 27.61 -18.36
CA ASN A 281 8.24 27.03 -19.46
C ASN A 281 7.84 25.53 -19.27
N ALA A 282 8.00 24.97 -18.08
CA ALA A 282 7.52 23.62 -17.79
C ALA A 282 6.00 23.60 -17.60
N ALA A 283 5.41 22.42 -17.78
CA ALA A 283 4.00 22.21 -17.48
C ALA A 283 3.70 22.51 -16.01
N ILE A 284 2.59 23.18 -15.74
CA ILE A 284 2.12 23.51 -14.38
C ILE A 284 0.95 22.65 -13.92
N ARG A 285 0.50 21.71 -14.76
CA ARG A 285 -0.52 20.69 -14.50
C ARG A 285 -0.21 19.42 -15.28
N HIS A 286 -0.95 18.35 -15.04
CA HIS A 286 -0.82 17.11 -15.77
C HIS A 286 -1.10 17.27 -17.26
N VAL A 287 -0.24 16.72 -18.11
CA VAL A 287 -0.33 16.83 -19.59
C VAL A 287 0.12 15.55 -20.30
N ILE A 288 0.77 14.60 -19.61
CA ILE A 288 1.29 13.37 -20.17
C ILE A 288 1.21 12.22 -19.16
N ASP A 289 0.67 11.10 -19.58
CA ASP A 289 0.58 9.89 -18.74
C ASP A 289 1.94 9.23 -18.54
N GLN A 290 2.10 8.53 -17.43
CA GLN A 290 3.29 7.76 -17.11
C GLN A 290 3.39 6.52 -18.00
N ASP A 291 4.56 6.28 -18.60
CA ASP A 291 4.88 5.00 -19.21
C ASP A 291 5.47 4.04 -18.18
N HIS A 292 4.71 3.06 -17.76
CA HIS A 292 5.13 2.06 -16.78
C HIS A 292 5.95 0.91 -17.36
N GLY A 293 6.09 0.83 -18.69
CA GLY A 293 6.88 -0.20 -19.38
C GLY A 293 6.33 -1.64 -19.24
N VAL A 294 5.05 -1.79 -18.86
CA VAL A 294 4.44 -3.11 -18.63
C VAL A 294 4.14 -3.90 -19.89
N SER A 295 4.13 -3.25 -21.06
CA SER A 295 3.90 -3.92 -22.36
C SER A 295 5.05 -4.83 -22.82
N THR A 296 6.23 -4.70 -22.23
CA THR A 296 7.44 -5.43 -22.63
C THR A 296 7.95 -6.42 -21.58
N VAL A 297 7.18 -6.62 -20.49
CA VAL A 297 7.57 -7.57 -19.45
C VAL A 297 7.42 -9.02 -19.93
N LYS A 298 8.20 -9.92 -19.34
CA LYS A 298 8.20 -11.33 -19.72
C LYS A 298 6.86 -12.03 -19.55
N ASP A 299 6.01 -11.55 -18.62
CA ASP A 299 4.68 -12.07 -18.40
C ASP A 299 3.78 -11.99 -19.64
N VAL A 300 4.00 -11.04 -20.55
CA VAL A 300 3.26 -10.98 -21.83
C VAL A 300 3.42 -12.27 -22.61
N THR A 301 4.67 -12.73 -22.79
CA THR A 301 4.94 -14.00 -23.49
C THR A 301 4.51 -15.22 -22.69
N LEU A 302 4.55 -15.14 -21.36
CA LEU A 302 4.09 -16.21 -20.47
C LEU A 302 2.57 -16.38 -20.56
N ILE A 303 1.81 -15.28 -20.59
CA ILE A 303 0.35 -15.28 -20.75
C ILE A 303 -0.03 -15.85 -22.11
N ASP A 304 0.65 -15.45 -23.19
CA ASP A 304 0.41 -15.98 -24.54
C ASP A 304 0.61 -17.50 -24.58
N ALA A 305 1.69 -18.01 -23.98
CA ALA A 305 1.96 -19.43 -23.92
C ALA A 305 1.01 -20.21 -22.99
N ALA A 306 0.41 -19.53 -22.02
CA ALA A 306 -0.51 -20.12 -21.03
C ALA A 306 -1.99 -20.05 -21.44
N GLN A 307 -2.34 -19.57 -22.65
CA GLN A 307 -3.73 -19.34 -23.07
C GLN A 307 -4.63 -20.58 -22.90
N GLU A 308 -4.16 -21.78 -23.26
CA GLU A 308 -4.95 -23.02 -23.11
C GLU A 308 -5.21 -23.35 -21.62
N ALA A 309 -4.28 -23.02 -20.72
CA ALA A 309 -4.50 -23.15 -19.29
C ALA A 309 -5.51 -22.11 -18.78
N ILE A 310 -5.40 -20.85 -19.24
CA ILE A 310 -6.24 -19.74 -18.80
C ILE A 310 -7.66 -19.88 -19.36
N GLU A 311 -7.83 -20.29 -20.64
CA GLU A 311 -9.14 -20.35 -21.28
C GLU A 311 -9.89 -21.65 -21.03
N HIS A 312 -9.15 -22.78 -20.95
CA HIS A 312 -9.72 -24.13 -20.96
C HIS A 312 -9.31 -24.99 -19.75
N GLU A 313 -8.64 -24.40 -18.75
CA GLU A 313 -8.15 -25.10 -17.54
C GLU A 313 -7.28 -26.34 -17.87
N LYS A 314 -6.64 -26.34 -19.04
CA LYS A 314 -5.81 -27.44 -19.51
C LYS A 314 -4.45 -27.39 -18.84
N GLU A 315 -3.95 -28.55 -18.36
CA GLU A 315 -2.63 -28.64 -17.77
C GLU A 315 -1.54 -28.30 -18.81
N ILE A 316 -0.67 -27.34 -18.46
CA ILE A 316 0.44 -26.87 -19.29
C ILE A 316 1.72 -26.83 -18.45
N SER A 317 2.82 -27.25 -19.07
CA SER A 317 4.17 -27.14 -18.52
C SER A 317 5.04 -26.30 -19.45
N LEU A 318 5.66 -25.26 -18.90
CA LEU A 318 6.52 -24.33 -19.63
C LEU A 318 7.91 -24.25 -19.00
N GLU A 319 8.91 -23.88 -19.78
CA GLU A 319 10.27 -23.64 -19.29
C GLU A 319 10.82 -22.32 -19.85
N TYR A 320 11.39 -21.49 -18.97
CA TYR A 320 11.97 -20.19 -19.31
C TYR A 320 13.34 -19.98 -18.67
N THR A 321 14.21 -19.26 -19.36
CA THR A 321 15.40 -18.67 -18.76
C THR A 321 15.07 -17.25 -18.32
N ILE A 322 15.51 -16.86 -17.12
CA ILE A 322 15.28 -15.53 -16.56
C ILE A 322 16.58 -14.91 -16.07
N ALA A 323 16.58 -13.58 -16.02
CA ALA A 323 17.67 -12.75 -15.50
C ALA A 323 17.13 -11.81 -14.40
N ASN A 324 18.02 -11.23 -13.61
CA ASN A 324 17.67 -10.31 -12.53
C ASN A 324 16.98 -9.00 -12.99
N THR A 325 16.98 -8.74 -14.28
CA THR A 325 16.22 -7.66 -14.92
C THR A 325 14.74 -8.02 -15.15
N ASP A 326 14.39 -9.30 -15.11
CA ASP A 326 13.02 -9.80 -15.25
C ASP A 326 12.33 -9.69 -13.88
N ARG A 327 11.67 -8.55 -13.62
CA ARG A 327 11.00 -8.24 -12.37
C ARG A 327 9.51 -8.56 -12.42
N ALA A 328 8.89 -8.78 -11.25
CA ALA A 328 7.46 -9.03 -11.07
C ALA A 328 6.88 -10.17 -11.92
N ILE A 329 7.72 -11.18 -12.26
CA ILE A 329 7.27 -12.36 -13.00
C ILE A 329 6.12 -13.04 -12.28
N GLY A 330 5.01 -13.29 -12.98
CA GLY A 330 3.80 -13.92 -12.46
C GLY A 330 2.75 -12.94 -11.96
N ALA A 331 3.08 -11.65 -11.78
CA ALA A 331 2.12 -10.66 -11.31
C ALA A 331 1.04 -10.36 -12.35
N MET A 332 1.41 -10.11 -13.62
CA MET A 332 0.45 -9.84 -14.69
C MET A 332 -0.35 -11.10 -15.03
N LEU A 333 0.31 -12.25 -15.11
CA LEU A 333 -0.36 -13.55 -15.27
C LEU A 333 -1.43 -13.75 -14.19
N SER A 334 -1.08 -13.51 -12.93
CA SER A 334 -2.00 -13.63 -11.80
C SER A 334 -3.17 -12.65 -11.91
N GLY A 335 -2.92 -11.44 -12.38
CA GLY A 335 -3.95 -10.45 -12.65
C GLY A 335 -4.96 -10.92 -13.70
N VAL A 336 -4.50 -11.47 -14.81
CA VAL A 336 -5.36 -12.02 -15.88
C VAL A 336 -6.21 -13.17 -15.34
N ILE A 337 -5.61 -14.11 -14.62
CA ILE A 337 -6.33 -15.26 -14.04
C ILE A 337 -7.34 -14.78 -12.98
N ALA A 338 -6.93 -13.89 -12.06
CA ALA A 338 -7.81 -13.38 -11.01
C ALA A 338 -9.00 -12.58 -11.57
N LYS A 339 -8.79 -11.83 -12.65
CA LYS A 339 -9.89 -11.10 -13.33
C LYS A 339 -10.94 -12.04 -13.89
N LYS A 340 -10.54 -13.22 -14.34
CA LYS A 340 -11.45 -14.22 -14.93
C LYS A 340 -12.09 -15.13 -13.88
N TYR A 341 -11.30 -15.60 -12.90
CA TYR A 341 -11.70 -16.65 -11.96
C TYR A 341 -11.86 -16.18 -10.51
N GLY A 342 -11.58 -14.89 -10.22
CA GLY A 342 -11.59 -14.36 -8.86
C GLY A 342 -10.56 -15.02 -7.96
N ALA A 343 -10.86 -15.11 -6.67
CA ALA A 343 -10.00 -15.75 -5.67
C ALA A 343 -9.83 -17.27 -5.88
N LYS A 344 -10.72 -17.92 -6.62
CA LYS A 344 -10.66 -19.36 -6.88
C LYS A 344 -9.43 -19.75 -7.72
N GLY A 345 -9.01 -18.86 -8.63
CA GLY A 345 -7.94 -19.14 -9.57
C GLY A 345 -8.20 -20.34 -10.49
N LEU A 346 -7.15 -21.01 -10.92
CA LEU A 346 -7.20 -22.23 -11.71
C LEU A 346 -7.22 -23.48 -10.80
N PRO A 347 -7.66 -24.64 -11.30
CA PRO A 347 -7.48 -25.93 -10.61
C PRO A 347 -6.00 -26.20 -10.29
N GLU A 348 -5.73 -27.00 -9.25
CA GLU A 348 -4.36 -27.35 -8.89
C GLU A 348 -3.59 -27.95 -10.07
N HIS A 349 -2.30 -27.63 -10.16
CA HIS A 349 -1.37 -28.10 -11.19
C HIS A 349 -1.69 -27.72 -12.64
N THR A 350 -2.62 -26.79 -12.88
CA THR A 350 -3.02 -26.42 -14.23
C THR A 350 -1.87 -25.74 -15.00
N LEU A 351 -1.12 -24.83 -14.36
CA LEU A 351 0.00 -24.16 -15.00
C LEU A 351 1.29 -24.37 -14.21
N ASN A 352 2.21 -25.13 -14.80
CA ASN A 352 3.50 -25.46 -14.23
C ASN A 352 4.61 -24.76 -15.02
N VAL A 353 5.34 -23.84 -14.39
CA VAL A 353 6.40 -23.08 -15.07
C VAL A 353 7.73 -23.29 -14.37
N LYS A 354 8.69 -23.81 -15.10
CA LYS A 354 10.09 -23.95 -14.66
C LYS A 354 10.91 -22.78 -15.15
N PHE A 355 11.60 -22.11 -14.23
CA PHE A 355 12.54 -21.04 -14.53
C PHE A 355 13.96 -21.48 -14.21
N LYS A 356 14.93 -21.00 -15.02
CA LYS A 356 16.37 -21.19 -14.80
C LYS A 356 17.06 -19.84 -14.83
N GLY A 357 17.87 -19.54 -13.82
CA GLY A 357 18.66 -18.32 -13.73
C GLY A 357 18.41 -17.52 -12.46
N SER A 358 18.66 -16.22 -12.49
CA SER A 358 18.47 -15.32 -11.36
C SER A 358 17.19 -14.50 -11.55
N ALA A 359 16.20 -14.68 -10.69
CA ALA A 359 14.97 -13.92 -10.76
C ALA A 359 15.17 -12.49 -10.24
N GLY A 360 14.57 -11.51 -10.90
CA GLY A 360 14.49 -10.14 -10.42
C GLY A 360 13.56 -9.99 -9.19
N GLN A 361 13.38 -8.76 -8.74
CA GLN A 361 12.52 -8.45 -7.59
C GLN A 361 11.06 -8.87 -7.84
N SER A 362 10.36 -9.23 -6.77
CA SER A 362 8.92 -9.58 -6.78
C SER A 362 8.57 -10.79 -7.66
N PHE A 363 9.48 -11.77 -7.77
CA PHE A 363 9.19 -13.03 -8.45
C PHE A 363 8.03 -13.76 -7.77
N GLY A 364 6.99 -14.14 -8.52
CA GLY A 364 5.78 -14.78 -8.01
C GLY A 364 4.91 -13.87 -7.13
N ALA A 365 5.06 -12.53 -7.22
CA ALA A 365 4.20 -11.60 -6.51
C ALA A 365 2.73 -11.83 -6.91
N PHE A 366 1.84 -11.87 -5.91
CA PHE A 366 0.39 -12.07 -6.04
C PHE A 366 -0.02 -13.40 -6.71
N LEU A 367 0.88 -14.37 -6.84
CA LEU A 367 0.63 -15.63 -7.55
C LEU A 367 -0.65 -16.32 -7.05
N VAL A 368 -1.51 -16.70 -7.99
CA VAL A 368 -2.87 -17.22 -7.72
C VAL A 368 -2.93 -18.75 -7.72
N PRO A 369 -4.02 -19.37 -7.17
CA PRO A 369 -4.18 -20.81 -7.18
C PRO A 369 -4.05 -21.43 -8.58
N GLY A 370 -3.53 -22.66 -8.63
CA GLY A 370 -3.34 -23.44 -9.86
C GLY A 370 -2.09 -23.11 -10.65
N VAL A 371 -1.32 -22.09 -10.23
CA VAL A 371 -0.05 -21.71 -10.83
C VAL A 371 1.11 -22.17 -9.95
N ASN A 372 2.02 -22.96 -10.52
CA ASN A 372 3.20 -23.49 -9.85
C ASN A 372 4.47 -22.96 -10.53
N PHE A 373 5.28 -22.21 -9.79
CA PHE A 373 6.57 -21.72 -10.24
C PHE A 373 7.70 -22.51 -9.57
N LYS A 374 8.60 -23.03 -10.38
CA LYS A 374 9.82 -23.69 -9.91
C LYS A 374 11.03 -22.96 -10.45
N LEU A 375 11.80 -22.34 -9.58
CA LEU A 375 13.04 -21.64 -9.92
C LEU A 375 14.24 -22.51 -9.59
N GLU A 376 15.02 -22.88 -10.62
CA GLU A 376 16.35 -23.45 -10.48
C GLU A 376 17.37 -22.31 -10.59
N GLY A 377 17.79 -21.77 -9.46
CA GLY A 377 18.62 -20.58 -9.40
C GLY A 377 18.46 -19.81 -8.10
N GLU A 378 18.51 -18.50 -8.17
CA GLU A 378 18.37 -17.58 -7.04
C GLU A 378 17.30 -16.54 -7.31
N ALA A 379 16.76 -15.92 -6.27
CA ALA A 379 15.75 -14.87 -6.36
C ALA A 379 16.19 -13.61 -5.60
N ASN A 380 15.71 -12.46 -6.06
CA ASN A 380 15.91 -11.18 -5.44
C ASN A 380 14.87 -10.92 -4.33
N ASP A 381 14.79 -9.69 -3.85
CA ASP A 381 13.85 -9.28 -2.80
C ASP A 381 12.38 -9.43 -3.22
N TYR A 382 11.48 -9.49 -2.24
CA TYR A 382 10.02 -9.49 -2.40
C TYR A 382 9.43 -10.72 -3.12
N LEU A 383 10.16 -11.84 -3.24
CA LEU A 383 9.60 -13.08 -3.79
C LEU A 383 8.30 -13.44 -3.05
N GLY A 384 7.24 -13.75 -3.80
CA GLY A 384 5.94 -14.13 -3.25
C GLY A 384 5.23 -13.04 -2.46
N LYS A 385 5.58 -11.75 -2.65
CA LYS A 385 4.84 -10.63 -2.07
C LYS A 385 3.35 -10.75 -2.41
N GLY A 386 2.47 -10.71 -1.39
CA GLY A 386 1.03 -10.82 -1.61
C GLY A 386 0.58 -12.15 -2.21
N LEU A 387 1.38 -13.23 -2.09
CA LEU A 387 1.02 -14.56 -2.58
C LEU A 387 -0.43 -14.89 -2.24
N SER A 388 -1.21 -15.27 -3.25
CA SER A 388 -2.67 -15.37 -3.18
C SER A 388 -3.19 -16.79 -3.47
N GLY A 389 -2.34 -17.83 -3.35
CA GLY A 389 -2.73 -19.23 -3.47
C GLY A 389 -1.88 -20.09 -4.41
N GLY A 390 -0.91 -19.53 -5.12
CA GLY A 390 0.02 -20.28 -5.97
C GLY A 390 1.11 -21.00 -5.17
N ARG A 391 1.92 -21.79 -5.87
CA ARG A 391 3.08 -22.48 -5.28
C ARG A 391 4.38 -21.97 -5.90
N ILE A 392 5.37 -21.70 -5.05
CA ILE A 392 6.72 -21.30 -5.46
C ILE A 392 7.75 -22.25 -4.83
N SER A 393 8.64 -22.79 -5.66
CA SER A 393 9.79 -23.58 -5.19
C SER A 393 11.08 -22.98 -5.72
N VAL A 394 12.05 -22.72 -4.84
CA VAL A 394 13.37 -22.21 -5.20
C VAL A 394 14.43 -23.23 -4.81
N LEU A 395 15.24 -23.62 -5.77
CA LEU A 395 16.28 -24.65 -5.63
C LEU A 395 17.61 -24.13 -6.18
N PRO A 396 18.73 -24.42 -5.54
CA PRO A 396 20.04 -24.15 -6.13
C PRO A 396 20.17 -24.80 -7.52
N PRO A 397 20.98 -24.24 -8.43
CA PRO A 397 21.27 -24.91 -9.68
C PRO A 397 21.83 -26.32 -9.44
N ILE A 398 21.37 -27.31 -10.19
CA ILE A 398 21.74 -28.74 -10.03
C ILE A 398 23.26 -28.97 -10.03
N ARG A 399 24.01 -28.09 -10.69
CA ARG A 399 25.48 -28.18 -10.80
C ARG A 399 26.22 -27.35 -9.74
N SER A 400 25.51 -26.74 -8.77
CA SER A 400 26.16 -25.98 -7.71
C SER A 400 26.91 -26.88 -6.75
N ASN A 401 28.07 -26.42 -6.30
CA ASN A 401 28.96 -27.20 -5.40
C ASN A 401 28.89 -26.70 -3.95
N PHE A 402 27.85 -25.90 -3.60
CA PHE A 402 27.66 -25.38 -2.24
C PHE A 402 26.52 -26.12 -1.51
N GLU A 403 26.60 -26.13 -0.20
CA GLU A 403 25.56 -26.64 0.67
C GLU A 403 24.44 -25.57 0.79
N ALA A 404 23.22 -25.92 0.38
CA ALA A 404 22.11 -24.98 0.29
C ALA A 404 21.81 -24.33 1.64
N GLU A 405 21.80 -25.10 2.71
CA GLU A 405 21.50 -24.63 4.08
C GLU A 405 22.54 -23.64 4.64
N LYS A 406 23.69 -23.48 3.98
CA LYS A 406 24.73 -22.51 4.37
C LYS A 406 24.75 -21.27 3.50
N ASN A 407 23.96 -21.23 2.42
CA ASN A 407 24.00 -20.15 1.43
C ASN A 407 22.64 -19.48 1.28
N THR A 408 22.66 -18.15 1.13
CA THR A 408 21.47 -17.34 0.85
C THR A 408 21.15 -17.40 -0.63
N ILE A 409 19.98 -17.88 -1.00
CA ILE A 409 19.52 -18.02 -2.39
C ILE A 409 18.32 -17.16 -2.73
N ALA A 410 17.76 -16.44 -1.75
CA ALA A 410 16.74 -15.45 -2.01
C ALA A 410 16.92 -14.23 -1.07
N GLY A 411 16.47 -13.07 -1.52
CA GLY A 411 16.70 -11.78 -0.88
C GLY A 411 15.88 -11.55 0.38
N ASN A 412 15.50 -10.28 0.60
CA ASN A 412 14.80 -9.80 1.79
C ASN A 412 13.29 -9.66 1.56
N THR A 413 12.53 -9.60 2.63
CA THR A 413 11.09 -9.26 2.65
C THR A 413 10.23 -10.19 1.79
N LEU A 414 10.61 -11.48 1.76
CA LEU A 414 9.88 -12.50 1.00
C LEU A 414 8.53 -12.78 1.68
N LEU A 415 7.50 -13.12 0.91
CA LEU A 415 6.14 -13.42 1.38
C LEU A 415 5.47 -12.26 2.14
N TYR A 416 5.91 -11.03 1.94
CA TYR A 416 5.30 -9.88 2.58
C TYR A 416 3.79 -9.82 2.29
N GLY A 417 2.97 -9.90 3.35
CA GLY A 417 1.52 -9.85 3.22
C GLY A 417 0.88 -11.01 2.45
N ALA A 418 1.55 -12.15 2.32
CA ALA A 418 0.99 -13.36 1.71
C ALA A 418 -0.29 -13.80 2.43
N THR A 419 -1.32 -14.20 1.67
CA THR A 419 -2.65 -14.55 2.19
C THR A 419 -2.97 -16.03 2.09
N SER A 420 -2.36 -16.74 1.15
CA SER A 420 -2.48 -18.18 0.94
C SER A 420 -1.41 -18.67 -0.04
N GLY A 421 -1.32 -19.98 -0.24
CA GLY A 421 -0.34 -20.59 -1.14
C GLY A 421 0.84 -21.21 -0.40
N GLU A 422 1.81 -21.71 -1.15
CA GLU A 422 2.91 -22.50 -0.61
C GLU A 422 4.25 -22.05 -1.17
N VAL A 423 5.27 -21.97 -0.31
CA VAL A 423 6.63 -21.61 -0.70
C VAL A 423 7.66 -22.56 -0.08
N TYR A 424 8.51 -23.13 -0.90
CA TYR A 424 9.58 -24.03 -0.50
C TYR A 424 10.91 -23.51 -1.00
N ILE A 425 11.83 -23.19 -0.09
CA ILE A 425 13.14 -22.62 -0.44
C ILE A 425 14.25 -23.51 0.10
N ASN A 426 14.94 -24.19 -0.79
CA ASN A 426 16.12 -24.97 -0.44
C ASN A 426 17.36 -24.07 -0.39
N GLY A 427 17.52 -23.39 0.72
CA GLY A 427 18.58 -22.44 1.01
C GLY A 427 18.13 -21.41 2.04
N ARG A 428 19.05 -20.52 2.42
CA ARG A 428 18.75 -19.43 3.36
C ARG A 428 18.15 -18.24 2.63
N VAL A 429 17.43 -17.42 3.38
CA VAL A 429 16.86 -16.15 2.88
C VAL A 429 17.31 -14.98 3.75
N GLY A 430 17.11 -13.79 3.25
CA GLY A 430 17.47 -12.56 3.95
C GLY A 430 16.51 -12.22 5.10
N GLU A 431 16.44 -10.95 5.43
CA GLU A 431 15.65 -10.42 6.54
C GLU A 431 14.16 -10.32 6.20
N ARG A 432 13.31 -10.23 7.24
CA ARG A 432 11.87 -9.97 7.14
C ARG A 432 11.08 -11.02 6.35
N PHE A 433 11.48 -12.28 6.46
CA PHE A 433 10.74 -13.38 5.86
C PHE A 433 9.35 -13.53 6.49
N ALA A 434 8.31 -13.71 5.67
CA ALA A 434 6.92 -13.93 6.07
C ALA A 434 6.31 -12.81 6.94
N VAL A 435 6.81 -11.58 6.84
CA VAL A 435 6.21 -10.42 7.52
C VAL A 435 4.77 -10.23 7.03
N ARG A 436 3.83 -10.12 7.98
CA ARG A 436 2.38 -10.01 7.72
C ARG A 436 1.78 -11.18 6.94
N ASN A 437 2.41 -12.35 6.96
CA ASN A 437 1.78 -13.56 6.45
C ASN A 437 0.46 -13.81 7.22
N SER A 438 -0.60 -14.11 6.49
CA SER A 438 -1.94 -14.34 7.06
C SER A 438 -2.54 -15.69 6.68
N GLY A 439 -1.84 -16.52 5.88
CA GLY A 439 -2.37 -17.82 5.50
C GLY A 439 -1.47 -18.69 4.63
N ALA A 440 -0.35 -18.19 4.14
CA ALA A 440 0.58 -18.99 3.34
C ALA A 440 1.38 -19.97 4.20
N VAL A 441 1.76 -21.09 3.58
CA VAL A 441 2.66 -22.11 4.11
C VAL A 441 4.06 -21.89 3.53
N ALA A 442 5.08 -21.90 4.36
CA ALA A 442 6.45 -21.71 3.92
C ALA A 442 7.44 -22.62 4.65
N VAL A 443 8.39 -23.19 3.90
CA VAL A 443 9.50 -23.99 4.43
C VAL A 443 10.81 -23.40 3.91
N VAL A 444 11.76 -23.14 4.80
CA VAL A 444 13.04 -22.50 4.47
C VAL A 444 14.19 -23.05 5.33
N GLU A 445 15.40 -23.09 4.78
CA GLU A 445 16.59 -23.62 5.48
C GLU A 445 17.19 -22.66 6.51
N GLY A 446 16.84 -21.38 6.47
CA GLY A 446 17.26 -20.39 7.45
C GLY A 446 16.84 -18.98 7.06
N VAL A 447 16.72 -18.09 8.06
CA VAL A 447 16.19 -16.73 7.89
C VAL A 447 17.06 -15.70 8.60
N GLY A 448 17.02 -14.45 8.12
CA GLY A 448 17.60 -13.29 8.78
C GLY A 448 16.73 -12.74 9.91
N ASP A 449 16.98 -11.49 10.27
CA ASP A 449 16.26 -10.78 11.34
C ASP A 449 14.78 -10.55 10.97
N HIS A 450 13.89 -10.39 11.98
CA HIS A 450 12.48 -10.02 11.84
C HIS A 450 11.58 -11.02 11.08
N CYS A 451 11.92 -12.30 11.09
CA CYS A 451 11.04 -13.33 10.50
C CYS A 451 9.69 -13.40 11.23
N CYS A 452 8.60 -13.63 10.49
CA CYS A 452 7.21 -13.72 10.99
C CYS A 452 6.70 -12.47 11.73
N GLU A 453 7.32 -11.32 11.54
CA GLU A 453 6.90 -10.08 12.17
C GLU A 453 5.47 -9.70 11.73
N TYR A 454 4.58 -9.40 12.71
CA TYR A 454 3.14 -9.13 12.48
C TYR A 454 2.38 -10.23 11.72
N MET A 455 2.84 -11.47 11.74
CA MET A 455 2.11 -12.60 11.17
C MET A 455 0.77 -12.81 11.89
N THR A 456 -0.30 -13.08 11.14
CA THR A 456 -1.66 -13.26 11.67
C THR A 456 -2.27 -14.62 11.35
N GLY A 457 -1.60 -15.44 10.52
CA GLY A 457 -2.06 -16.77 10.13
C GLY A 457 -1.02 -17.49 9.26
N GLY A 458 -1.31 -18.71 8.83
CA GLY A 458 -0.41 -19.53 8.04
C GLY A 458 0.58 -20.37 8.85
N ARG A 459 1.53 -20.98 8.15
CA ARG A 459 2.56 -21.87 8.71
C ARG A 459 3.92 -21.51 8.17
N VAL A 460 4.90 -21.41 9.04
CA VAL A 460 6.30 -21.18 8.65
C VAL A 460 7.18 -22.23 9.32
N VAL A 461 8.00 -22.92 8.53
CA VAL A 461 8.97 -23.91 9.03
C VAL A 461 10.37 -23.41 8.71
N VAL A 462 11.19 -23.22 9.75
CA VAL A 462 12.59 -22.83 9.62
C VAL A 462 13.48 -23.99 10.07
N LEU A 463 14.22 -24.57 9.11
CA LEU A 463 15.03 -25.76 9.30
C LEU A 463 16.47 -25.45 9.77
N GLY A 464 16.81 -24.20 10.03
CA GLY A 464 18.16 -23.78 10.39
C GLY A 464 18.17 -22.49 11.21
N GLN A 465 19.19 -21.67 10.98
CA GLN A 465 19.43 -20.47 11.78
C GLN A 465 18.36 -19.40 11.60
N THR A 466 18.09 -18.67 12.69
CA THR A 466 17.20 -17.50 12.70
C THR A 466 17.99 -16.26 13.11
N GLY A 467 17.53 -15.08 12.64
CA GLY A 467 17.99 -13.79 13.13
C GLY A 467 17.19 -13.31 14.35
N ARG A 468 17.43 -12.07 14.77
CA ARG A 468 16.81 -11.42 15.93
C ARG A 468 15.38 -10.97 15.65
N ASN A 469 14.66 -10.67 16.74
CA ASN A 469 13.25 -10.18 16.69
C ASN A 469 12.31 -11.11 15.90
N PHE A 470 12.57 -12.40 15.95
CA PHE A 470 11.66 -13.38 15.37
C PHE A 470 10.27 -13.26 16.02
N ALA A 471 9.20 -13.32 15.23
CA ALA A 471 7.80 -13.23 15.65
C ALA A 471 7.39 -11.92 16.37
N ALA A 472 8.13 -10.82 16.23
CA ALA A 472 7.74 -9.54 16.81
C ALA A 472 6.33 -9.10 16.34
N GLY A 473 5.41 -8.86 17.29
CA GLY A 473 4.02 -8.49 16.99
C GLY A 473 3.20 -9.58 16.29
N MET A 474 3.66 -10.83 16.25
CA MET A 474 2.92 -11.97 15.72
C MET A 474 1.69 -12.23 16.59
N SER A 475 0.51 -12.30 15.99
CA SER A 475 -0.77 -12.45 16.70
C SER A 475 -1.55 -13.69 16.29
N GLY A 476 -1.04 -14.49 15.34
CA GLY A 476 -1.67 -15.73 14.90
C GLY A 476 -0.81 -16.51 13.91
N GLY A 477 -1.25 -17.71 13.56
CA GLY A 477 -0.44 -18.68 12.83
C GLY A 477 0.50 -19.48 13.71
N VAL A 478 1.32 -20.34 13.11
CA VAL A 478 2.31 -21.18 13.82
C VAL A 478 3.63 -21.11 13.07
N ALA A 479 4.72 -20.93 13.81
CA ALA A 479 6.08 -21.03 13.29
C ALA A 479 6.79 -22.21 13.97
N TYR A 480 7.31 -23.15 13.17
CA TYR A 480 8.13 -24.27 13.62
C TYR A 480 9.59 -23.92 13.39
N VAL A 481 10.41 -24.01 14.42
CA VAL A 481 11.84 -23.68 14.32
C VAL A 481 12.67 -24.86 14.83
N TRP A 482 13.63 -25.30 14.02
CA TRP A 482 14.60 -26.28 14.48
C TRP A 482 15.66 -25.61 15.34
N ASN A 483 15.47 -25.69 16.65
CA ASN A 483 16.37 -25.12 17.66
C ASN A 483 17.56 -26.05 17.91
N LYS A 484 18.45 -26.18 16.91
CA LYS A 484 19.61 -27.06 16.95
C LYS A 484 20.59 -26.72 18.10
N ASP A 485 20.78 -25.44 18.34
CA ASP A 485 21.76 -24.93 19.31
C ASP A 485 21.15 -24.67 20.69
N GLY A 486 19.86 -24.86 20.87
CA GLY A 486 19.15 -24.70 22.14
C GLY A 486 19.02 -23.26 22.65
N ASN A 487 19.16 -22.27 21.78
CA ASN A 487 19.23 -20.83 22.12
C ASN A 487 18.23 -19.94 21.35
N PHE A 488 17.22 -20.53 20.74
CA PHE A 488 16.23 -19.79 19.93
C PHE A 488 15.47 -18.73 20.74
N ASP A 489 15.29 -18.93 22.04
CA ASP A 489 14.64 -17.99 22.96
C ASP A 489 15.32 -16.61 22.98
N TYR A 490 16.64 -16.52 22.75
CA TYR A 490 17.37 -15.25 22.63
C TYR A 490 17.05 -14.47 21.35
N PHE A 491 16.55 -15.14 20.32
CA PHE A 491 16.22 -14.54 19.02
C PHE A 491 14.73 -14.23 18.87
N CYS A 492 13.88 -14.88 19.66
CA CYS A 492 12.43 -14.73 19.59
C CYS A 492 11.95 -13.55 20.44
N ASN A 493 11.07 -12.73 19.86
CA ASN A 493 10.35 -11.71 20.61
C ASN A 493 9.15 -12.33 21.33
N MET A 494 9.25 -12.50 22.64
CA MET A 494 8.27 -13.19 23.48
C MET A 494 7.08 -12.33 23.92
N GLU A 495 6.96 -11.10 23.42
CA GLU A 495 5.91 -10.16 23.89
C GLU A 495 4.48 -10.68 23.61
N MET A 496 4.26 -11.33 22.45
CA MET A 496 2.95 -11.77 22.01
C MET A 496 2.87 -13.26 21.64
N VAL A 497 3.94 -14.01 21.81
CA VAL A 497 4.03 -15.44 21.46
C VAL A 497 4.56 -16.28 22.61
N GLU A 498 4.23 -17.56 22.58
CA GLU A 498 4.75 -18.57 23.52
C GLU A 498 5.57 -19.62 22.75
N LEU A 499 6.66 -20.07 23.36
CA LEU A 499 7.46 -21.19 22.84
C LEU A 499 7.07 -22.48 23.54
N SER A 500 6.84 -23.52 22.77
CA SER A 500 6.58 -24.86 23.29
C SER A 500 7.35 -25.91 22.49
N LEU A 501 7.67 -27.03 23.14
CA LEU A 501 8.14 -28.22 22.43
C LEU A 501 6.97 -28.85 21.66
N ILE A 502 7.27 -29.51 20.54
CA ILE A 502 6.27 -30.21 19.75
C ILE A 502 5.94 -31.54 20.43
N GLU A 503 5.08 -31.49 21.45
CA GLU A 503 4.67 -32.69 22.23
C GLU A 503 3.36 -33.28 21.72
N GLU A 504 2.43 -32.46 21.23
CA GLU A 504 1.14 -32.90 20.72
C GLU A 504 1.26 -33.67 19.40
N ALA A 505 0.57 -34.77 19.29
CA ALA A 505 0.57 -35.61 18.09
C ALA A 505 0.00 -34.88 16.86
N SER A 506 -0.90 -33.92 17.05
CA SER A 506 -1.48 -33.08 16.03
C SER A 506 -0.43 -32.20 15.33
N TYR A 507 0.42 -31.50 16.10
CA TYR A 507 1.49 -30.68 15.56
C TYR A 507 2.62 -31.50 14.92
N ARG A 508 2.93 -32.68 15.47
CA ARG A 508 3.89 -33.62 14.86
C ARG A 508 3.41 -34.12 13.49
N LYS A 509 2.12 -34.43 13.39
CA LYS A 509 1.51 -34.86 12.15
C LYS A 509 1.52 -33.72 11.13
N GLU A 510 1.07 -32.52 11.54
CA GLU A 510 1.09 -31.33 10.69
C GLU A 510 2.50 -31.05 10.15
N LEU A 511 3.53 -31.03 11.02
CA LEU A 511 4.91 -30.79 10.60
C LEU A 511 5.44 -31.86 9.65
N HIS A 512 4.96 -33.10 9.76
CA HIS A 512 5.36 -34.17 8.84
C HIS A 512 4.69 -34.06 7.46
N GLU A 513 3.51 -33.44 7.39
CA GLU A 513 2.77 -33.19 6.15
C GLU A 513 3.27 -31.93 5.41
N LEU A 514 3.88 -30.98 6.11
CA LEU A 514 4.50 -29.77 5.57
C LEU A 514 5.87 -30.04 4.93
#